data_44bbe264ddecfc4a0b0f3f7051a9d40e
#
_entry.id   44bbe264ddecfc4a0b0f3f7051a9d40e
#
_cell.length_a   1.000
_cell.length_b   1.000
_cell.length_c   1.000
_cell.angle_alpha   90.00
_cell.angle_beta   90.00
_cell.angle_gamma   90.00
#
_symmetry.space_group_name_H-M   'P 1'
#
loop_
_entity.id
_entity.type
_entity.pdbx_description
1 polymer ?
#
loop_
_entity_poly.entity_id
_entity_poly.type
_entity_poly.pdbx_seq_one_letter_code
_entity_poly.pdbx_strand_id
1 'polypeptide(L)'
;MKIKETINGFPKLSTAKLIDIVKEYDIVSFDIFDTLIKRDVYKEYDVFDLVEKKYNSTYGDNILNFKDIRIEAEKNARKISDKEEVSLSEIYASIVKIDNKYNTKIRELLSLEEEIEYEICYQNKLIKQVYDYCVSKNKQIYIISDMYLSRNLIERMLIK
;
A
#
# COMPACT_ATOMS: atom_id res chain seq x y z
N MET A 1 -18.54 2.41 32.97
CA MET A 1 -18.75 1.71 31.67
C MET A 1 -17.64 2.14 30.73
N LYS A 2 -16.61 1.27 30.48
CA LYS A 2 -15.52 1.61 29.57
C LYS A 2 -16.03 1.47 28.13
N ILE A 3 -16.10 2.58 27.41
CA ILE A 3 -16.35 2.58 25.98
C ILE A 3 -15.22 1.78 25.32
N LYS A 4 -15.53 0.63 24.73
CA LYS A 4 -14.57 -0.10 23.88
C LYS A 4 -14.45 0.70 22.60
N GLU A 5 -13.33 1.41 22.42
CA GLU A 5 -12.99 2.00 21.14
C GLU A 5 -12.81 0.87 20.14
N THR A 6 -13.64 0.85 19.11
CA THR A 6 -13.53 -0.08 17.98
C THR A 6 -13.17 0.73 16.74
N ILE A 7 -12.24 0.22 15.94
CA ILE A 7 -11.98 0.70 14.58
C ILE A 7 -12.54 -0.37 13.65
N ASN A 8 -13.45 0.00 12.76
CA ASN A 8 -14.10 -0.92 11.80
C ASN A 8 -14.71 -2.19 12.45
N GLY A 9 -15.29 -2.05 13.66
CA GLY A 9 -15.91 -3.18 14.36
C GLY A 9 -14.94 -4.08 15.15
N PHE A 10 -13.64 -3.88 15.03
CA PHE A 10 -12.63 -4.64 15.77
C PHE A 10 -12.17 -3.90 17.03
N PRO A 11 -11.91 -4.61 18.15
CA PRO A 11 -11.38 -3.97 19.35
C PRO A 11 -9.99 -3.42 19.08
N LYS A 12 -9.76 -2.15 19.46
CA LYS A 12 -8.43 -1.54 19.37
C LYS A 12 -7.48 -2.29 20.29
N LEU A 13 -6.56 -3.06 19.71
CA LEU A 13 -5.57 -3.81 20.47
C LEU A 13 -4.40 -2.87 20.86
N SER A 14 -4.04 -2.87 22.15
CA SER A 14 -2.81 -2.20 22.60
C SER A 14 -1.58 -3.02 22.19
N THR A 15 -0.42 -2.35 22.07
CA THR A 15 0.87 -3.02 21.84
C THR A 15 1.13 -4.13 22.85
N ALA A 16 0.84 -3.90 24.14
CA ALA A 16 1.02 -4.90 25.19
C ALA A 16 0.19 -6.17 24.93
N LYS A 17 -1.06 -5.99 24.54
CA LYS A 17 -1.93 -7.15 24.22
C LYS A 17 -1.48 -7.90 22.98
N LEU A 18 -0.98 -7.21 21.94
CA LEU A 18 -0.38 -7.84 20.77
C LEU A 18 0.89 -8.62 21.14
N ILE A 19 1.75 -8.04 21.98
CA ILE A 19 2.94 -8.72 22.50
C ILE A 19 2.54 -9.97 23.28
N ASP A 20 1.53 -9.91 24.13
CA ASP A 20 1.05 -11.08 24.87
C ASP A 20 0.55 -12.20 23.94
N ILE A 21 -0.08 -11.85 22.82
CA ILE A 21 -0.49 -12.84 21.81
C ILE A 21 0.73 -13.46 21.13
N VAL A 22 1.66 -12.65 20.61
CA VAL A 22 2.80 -13.19 19.85
C VAL A 22 3.82 -13.93 20.71
N LYS A 23 3.78 -13.79 22.05
CA LYS A 23 4.61 -14.58 22.97
C LYS A 23 4.46 -16.09 22.78
N GLU A 24 3.23 -16.53 22.52
CA GLU A 24 2.85 -17.93 22.45
C GLU A 24 3.28 -18.63 21.13
N TYR A 25 3.84 -17.88 20.16
CA TYR A 25 4.17 -18.38 18.84
C TYR A 25 5.66 -18.20 18.52
N ASP A 26 6.28 -19.20 17.91
CA ASP A 26 7.68 -19.14 17.45
C ASP A 26 7.79 -18.46 16.09
N ILE A 27 6.71 -18.52 15.28
CA ILE A 27 6.63 -17.95 13.94
C ILE A 27 5.56 -16.88 13.93
N VAL A 28 5.90 -15.68 13.41
CA VAL A 28 4.98 -14.54 13.32
C VAL A 28 5.05 -13.98 11.91
N SER A 29 3.90 -13.79 11.29
CA SER A 29 3.80 -13.09 10.00
C SER A 29 3.20 -11.71 10.19
N PHE A 30 3.73 -10.74 9.46
CA PHE A 30 3.23 -9.37 9.41
C PHE A 30 2.81 -9.06 7.98
N ASP A 31 1.62 -8.51 7.85
CA ASP A 31 1.24 -7.77 6.65
C ASP A 31 1.97 -6.41 6.61
N ILE A 32 2.07 -5.81 5.43
CA ILE A 32 2.83 -4.58 5.23
C ILE A 32 1.95 -3.34 5.35
N PHE A 33 1.02 -3.15 4.41
CA PHE A 33 0.23 -1.92 4.32
C PHE A 33 -0.86 -1.88 5.40
N ASP A 34 -1.05 -0.70 6.00
CA ASP A 34 -1.92 -0.48 7.17
C ASP A 34 -1.56 -1.32 8.41
N THR A 35 -0.51 -2.14 8.32
CA THR A 35 0.07 -2.95 9.39
C THR A 35 1.45 -2.44 9.78
N LEU A 36 2.54 -2.82 9.10
CA LEU A 36 3.91 -2.34 9.41
C LEU A 36 4.10 -0.87 9.03
N ILE A 37 3.55 -0.46 7.89
CA ILE A 37 3.55 0.91 7.41
C ILE A 37 2.12 1.43 7.23
N LYS A 38 1.98 2.75 7.27
CA LYS A 38 0.73 3.46 7.02
C LYS A 38 0.94 4.48 5.94
N ARG A 39 -0.14 4.86 5.25
CA ARG A 39 -0.17 5.94 4.29
C ARG A 39 -0.70 7.21 4.92
N ASP A 40 -0.13 8.35 4.58
CA ASP A 40 -0.61 9.67 5.00
C ASP A 40 -1.71 10.20 4.04
N VAL A 41 -2.74 9.39 3.87
CA VAL A 41 -3.95 9.71 3.12
C VAL A 41 -5.19 9.24 3.89
N TYR A 42 -6.34 9.84 3.61
CA TYR A 42 -7.57 9.48 4.30
C TYR A 42 -8.13 8.13 3.84
N LYS A 43 -8.08 7.86 2.54
CA LYS A 43 -8.44 6.58 1.91
C LYS A 43 -7.30 6.13 1.02
N GLU A 44 -7.14 4.82 0.88
CA GLU A 44 -6.09 4.21 0.05
C GLU A 44 -6.05 4.76 -1.40
N TYR A 45 -7.21 4.97 -2.01
CA TYR A 45 -7.31 5.48 -3.38
C TYR A 45 -7.05 6.99 -3.52
N ASP A 46 -6.92 7.75 -2.42
CA ASP A 46 -6.64 9.18 -2.50
C ASP A 46 -5.21 9.46 -2.99
N VAL A 47 -4.34 8.45 -3.01
CA VAL A 47 -3.03 8.50 -3.65
C VAL A 47 -3.13 8.87 -5.13
N PHE A 48 -4.17 8.40 -5.84
CA PHE A 48 -4.35 8.68 -7.27
C PHE A 48 -4.74 10.14 -7.55
N ASP A 49 -5.41 10.80 -6.61
CA ASP A 49 -5.65 12.25 -6.68
C ASP A 49 -4.34 13.04 -6.54
N LEU A 50 -3.41 12.55 -5.71
CA LEU A 50 -2.07 13.13 -5.57
C LEU A 50 -1.23 12.94 -6.86
N VAL A 51 -1.32 11.75 -7.48
CA VAL A 51 -0.66 11.47 -8.77
C VAL A 51 -1.18 12.40 -9.85
N GLU A 52 -2.51 12.54 -10.01
CA GLU A 52 -3.11 13.45 -10.97
C GLU A 52 -2.61 14.89 -10.78
N LYS A 53 -2.70 15.39 -9.56
CA LYS A 53 -2.26 16.75 -9.20
C LYS A 53 -0.76 16.96 -9.48
N LYS A 54 0.08 16.03 -9.09
CA LYS A 54 1.52 16.09 -9.29
C LYS A 54 1.88 16.06 -10.77
N TYR A 55 1.24 15.16 -11.53
CA TYR A 55 1.43 15.04 -12.98
C TYR A 55 1.09 16.35 -13.68
N ASN A 56 -0.12 16.88 -13.44
CA ASN A 56 -0.58 18.12 -14.06
C ASN A 56 0.33 19.30 -13.74
N SER A 57 0.79 19.41 -12.48
CA SER A 57 1.70 20.50 -12.07
C SER A 57 3.11 20.35 -12.64
N THR A 58 3.59 19.14 -12.85
CA THR A 58 4.95 18.87 -13.32
C THR A 58 5.08 19.03 -14.84
N TYR A 59 4.07 18.56 -15.59
CA TYR A 59 4.12 18.48 -17.04
C TYR A 59 3.26 19.56 -17.74
N GLY A 60 2.58 20.41 -16.97
CA GLY A 60 1.70 21.45 -17.52
C GLY A 60 0.50 20.85 -18.28
N ASP A 61 0.12 19.64 -17.95
CA ASP A 61 -1.01 18.92 -18.55
C ASP A 61 -2.31 19.12 -17.73
N ASN A 62 -3.41 18.62 -18.23
CA ASN A 62 -4.71 18.66 -17.57
C ASN A 62 -5.42 17.32 -17.71
N ILE A 63 -4.82 16.26 -17.15
CA ILE A 63 -5.52 14.98 -17.01
C ILE A 63 -6.59 15.13 -15.91
N LEU A 64 -7.74 14.49 -16.12
CA LEU A 64 -8.89 14.52 -15.22
C LEU A 64 -9.39 13.11 -14.97
N ASN A 65 -9.93 12.88 -13.77
CA ASN A 65 -10.52 11.60 -13.35
C ASN A 65 -9.54 10.42 -13.38
N PHE A 66 -8.25 10.68 -13.17
CA PHE A 66 -7.22 9.63 -13.16
C PHE A 66 -7.52 8.55 -12.12
N LYS A 67 -8.01 8.96 -10.94
CA LYS A 67 -8.40 8.04 -9.86
C LYS A 67 -9.40 7.00 -10.32
N ASP A 68 -10.47 7.41 -10.98
CA ASP A 68 -11.51 6.48 -11.43
C ASP A 68 -10.97 5.51 -12.48
N ILE A 69 -10.19 6.03 -13.44
CA ILE A 69 -9.56 5.23 -14.49
C ILE A 69 -8.55 4.24 -13.89
N ARG A 70 -7.75 4.68 -12.91
CA ARG A 70 -6.75 3.84 -12.24
C ARG A 70 -7.40 2.69 -11.45
N ILE A 71 -8.51 2.97 -10.74
CA ILE A 71 -9.29 1.96 -10.02
C ILE A 71 -9.92 0.96 -11.00
N GLU A 72 -10.51 1.44 -12.09
CA GLU A 72 -11.09 0.58 -13.12
C GLU A 72 -10.02 -0.29 -13.80
N ALA A 73 -8.85 0.28 -14.09
CA ALA A 73 -7.72 -0.44 -14.68
C ALA A 73 -7.23 -1.59 -13.80
N GLU A 74 -7.15 -1.39 -12.49
CA GLU A 74 -6.79 -2.45 -11.56
C GLU A 74 -7.83 -3.57 -11.56
N LYS A 75 -9.12 -3.25 -11.48
CA LYS A 75 -10.20 -4.24 -11.56
C LYS A 75 -10.12 -5.06 -12.85
N ASN A 76 -9.84 -4.39 -13.97
CA ASN A 76 -9.72 -5.05 -15.26
C ASN A 76 -8.46 -5.92 -15.35
N ALA A 77 -7.32 -5.45 -14.84
CA ALA A 77 -6.08 -6.22 -14.79
C ALA A 77 -6.26 -7.49 -13.95
N ARG A 78 -6.83 -7.39 -12.75
CA ARG A 78 -7.13 -8.54 -11.87
C ARG A 78 -8.10 -9.53 -12.51
N LYS A 79 -9.10 -9.05 -13.25
CA LYS A 79 -10.09 -9.92 -13.93
C LYS A 79 -9.48 -10.73 -15.08
N ILE A 80 -8.46 -10.19 -15.75
CA ILE A 80 -7.85 -10.82 -16.94
C ILE A 80 -6.65 -11.70 -16.55
N SER A 81 -6.03 -11.42 -15.41
CA SER A 81 -4.83 -12.13 -14.95
C SER A 81 -5.15 -13.57 -14.56
N ASP A 82 -4.31 -14.49 -15.02
CA ASP A 82 -4.30 -15.87 -14.55
C ASP A 82 -3.42 -16.03 -13.28
N LYS A 83 -2.81 -14.94 -12.82
CA LYS A 83 -1.97 -14.90 -11.61
C LYS A 83 -2.83 -14.56 -10.40
N GLU A 84 -2.35 -14.95 -9.23
CA GLU A 84 -2.95 -14.60 -7.95
C GLU A 84 -2.92 -13.08 -7.71
N GLU A 85 -1.80 -12.42 -8.09
CA GLU A 85 -1.64 -10.97 -7.99
C GLU A 85 -1.16 -10.34 -9.30
N VAL A 86 -1.60 -9.08 -9.53
CA VAL A 86 -1.18 -8.27 -10.67
C VAL A 86 -0.07 -7.31 -10.29
N SER A 87 0.78 -6.95 -11.24
CA SER A 87 1.82 -5.93 -11.07
C SER A 87 1.30 -4.54 -11.43
N LEU A 88 1.96 -3.50 -10.92
CA LEU A 88 1.65 -2.11 -11.28
C LEU A 88 1.74 -1.89 -12.80
N SER A 89 2.71 -2.49 -13.49
CA SER A 89 2.84 -2.39 -14.95
C SER A 89 1.65 -3.02 -15.70
N GLU A 90 1.10 -4.13 -15.23
CA GLU A 90 -0.11 -4.73 -15.82
C GLU A 90 -1.34 -3.85 -15.63
N ILE A 91 -1.46 -3.21 -14.47
CA ILE A 91 -2.52 -2.24 -14.19
C ILE A 91 -2.41 -1.04 -15.14
N TYR A 92 -1.21 -0.47 -15.31
CA TYR A 92 -0.98 0.66 -16.19
C TYR A 92 -1.18 0.31 -17.67
N ALA A 93 -0.83 -0.90 -18.09
CA ALA A 93 -1.18 -1.39 -19.43
C ALA A 93 -2.71 -1.48 -19.64
N SER A 94 -3.47 -1.72 -18.58
CA SER A 94 -4.93 -1.70 -18.63
C SER A 94 -5.49 -0.28 -18.75
N ILE A 95 -4.84 0.75 -18.19
CA ILE A 95 -5.23 2.16 -18.38
C ILE A 95 -5.25 2.52 -19.87
N VAL A 96 -4.22 2.16 -20.61
CA VAL A 96 -4.12 2.44 -22.06
C VAL A 96 -5.25 1.77 -22.85
N LYS A 97 -5.70 0.57 -22.42
CA LYS A 97 -6.82 -0.12 -23.05
C LYS A 97 -8.16 0.56 -22.78
N ILE A 98 -8.32 1.19 -21.60
CA ILE A 98 -9.52 1.95 -21.24
C ILE A 98 -9.54 3.28 -21.99
N ASP A 99 -8.43 4.01 -22.00
CA ASP A 99 -8.33 5.32 -22.64
C ASP A 99 -6.92 5.54 -23.23
N ASN A 100 -6.82 5.40 -24.55
CA ASN A 100 -5.55 5.48 -25.27
C ASN A 100 -4.85 6.85 -25.16
N LYS A 101 -5.53 7.91 -24.71
CA LYS A 101 -4.89 9.23 -24.47
C LYS A 101 -3.76 9.16 -23.43
N TYR A 102 -3.78 8.13 -22.57
CA TYR A 102 -2.75 7.91 -21.54
C TYR A 102 -1.50 7.21 -22.09
N ASN A 103 -1.50 6.68 -23.31
CA ASN A 103 -0.40 5.88 -23.86
C ASN A 103 0.97 6.60 -23.77
N THR A 104 1.00 7.90 -24.07
CA THR A 104 2.23 8.71 -24.01
C THR A 104 2.59 9.17 -22.59
N LYS A 105 1.74 8.95 -21.62
CA LYS A 105 1.85 9.45 -20.24
C LYS A 105 2.11 8.35 -19.21
N ILE A 106 1.98 7.09 -19.62
CA ILE A 106 2.01 5.91 -18.74
C ILE A 106 3.29 5.82 -17.93
N ARG A 107 4.43 6.07 -18.54
CA ARG A 107 5.74 5.93 -17.88
C ARG A 107 5.89 6.93 -16.74
N GLU A 108 5.55 8.17 -17.00
CA GLU A 108 5.63 9.28 -16.04
C GLU A 108 4.61 9.09 -14.91
N LEU A 109 3.38 8.72 -15.24
CA LEU A 109 2.33 8.47 -14.24
C LEU A 109 2.68 7.29 -13.32
N LEU A 110 3.19 6.19 -13.87
CA LEU A 110 3.65 5.04 -13.11
C LEU A 110 4.78 5.44 -12.15
N SER A 111 5.78 6.16 -12.65
CA SER A 111 6.90 6.62 -11.83
C SER A 111 6.45 7.55 -10.72
N LEU A 112 5.49 8.43 -10.98
CA LEU A 112 4.92 9.31 -9.96
C LEU A 112 4.10 8.56 -8.92
N GLU A 113 3.37 7.51 -9.30
CA GLU A 113 2.64 6.66 -8.34
C GLU A 113 3.64 5.98 -7.39
N GLU A 114 4.73 5.39 -7.91
CA GLU A 114 5.77 4.79 -7.08
C GLU A 114 6.45 5.81 -6.15
N GLU A 115 6.75 7.02 -6.65
CA GLU A 115 7.34 8.12 -5.86
C GLU A 115 6.41 8.56 -4.74
N ILE A 116 5.14 8.82 -5.05
CA ILE A 116 4.15 9.30 -4.09
C ILE A 116 3.87 8.22 -3.04
N GLU A 117 3.67 6.96 -3.45
CA GLU A 117 3.51 5.84 -2.51
C GLU A 117 4.68 5.76 -1.54
N TYR A 118 5.92 5.92 -2.04
CA TYR A 118 7.10 5.98 -1.17
C TYR A 118 7.07 7.18 -0.22
N GLU A 119 6.71 8.37 -0.72
CA GLU A 119 6.71 9.61 0.06
C GLU A 119 5.71 9.59 1.20
N ILE A 120 4.47 9.14 0.94
CA ILE A 120 3.36 9.16 1.90
C ILE A 120 3.40 8.03 2.91
N CYS A 121 4.19 6.98 2.68
CA CYS A 121 4.32 5.88 3.61
C CYS A 121 5.19 6.22 4.81
N TYR A 122 4.73 5.86 5.99
CA TYR A 122 5.46 6.02 7.25
C TYR A 122 5.28 4.80 8.16
N GLN A 123 6.21 4.62 9.10
CA GLN A 123 6.25 3.50 10.01
C GLN A 123 5.07 3.51 11.00
N ASN A 124 4.40 2.39 11.15
CA ASN A 124 3.43 2.19 12.22
C ASN A 124 4.15 1.91 13.55
N LYS A 125 4.37 2.95 14.35
CA LYS A 125 5.11 2.88 15.61
C LYS A 125 4.56 1.85 16.61
N LEU A 126 3.26 1.54 16.55
CA LEU A 126 2.63 0.56 17.43
C LEU A 126 3.07 -0.86 17.03
N ILE A 127 2.96 -1.20 15.76
CA ILE A 127 3.34 -2.53 15.26
C ILE A 127 4.85 -2.70 15.24
N LYS A 128 5.62 -1.62 15.01
CA LYS A 128 7.09 -1.65 15.15
C LYS A 128 7.54 -2.18 16.51
N GLN A 129 6.88 -1.80 17.59
CA GLN A 129 7.21 -2.32 18.93
C GLN A 129 6.96 -3.83 19.04
N VAL A 130 5.91 -4.34 18.40
CA VAL A 130 5.62 -5.79 18.35
C VAL A 130 6.68 -6.51 17.51
N TYR A 131 7.04 -5.94 16.38
CA TYR A 131 8.11 -6.45 15.51
C TYR A 131 9.45 -6.53 16.27
N ASP A 132 9.85 -5.44 16.92
CA ASP A 132 11.10 -5.38 17.69
C ASP A 132 11.12 -6.40 18.85
N TYR A 133 9.97 -6.61 19.49
CA TYR A 133 9.83 -7.67 20.47
C TYR A 133 10.08 -9.05 19.84
N CYS A 134 9.49 -9.35 18.68
CA CYS A 134 9.71 -10.62 17.99
C CYS A 134 11.18 -10.82 17.62
N VAL A 135 11.85 -9.77 17.12
CA VAL A 135 13.30 -9.80 16.83
C VAL A 135 14.10 -10.07 18.09
N SER A 136 13.81 -9.36 19.19
CA SER A 136 14.53 -9.54 20.48
C SER A 136 14.39 -10.93 21.08
N LYS A 137 13.35 -11.67 20.68
CA LYS A 137 13.09 -13.05 21.11
C LYS A 137 13.52 -14.10 20.08
N ASN A 138 14.24 -13.69 19.04
CA ASN A 138 14.71 -14.55 17.95
C ASN A 138 13.58 -15.36 17.28
N LYS A 139 12.37 -14.79 17.20
CA LYS A 139 11.25 -15.43 16.54
C LYS A 139 11.47 -15.44 15.03
N GLN A 140 10.93 -16.44 14.34
CA GLN A 140 10.92 -16.48 12.89
C GLN A 140 9.86 -15.50 12.37
N ILE A 141 10.28 -14.54 11.55
CA ILE A 141 9.40 -13.48 11.04
C ILE A 141 9.24 -13.61 9.53
N TYR A 142 8.00 -13.59 9.09
CA TYR A 142 7.64 -13.47 7.68
C TYR A 142 6.94 -12.14 7.45
N ILE A 143 7.22 -11.51 6.31
CA ILE A 143 6.53 -10.31 5.84
C ILE A 143 5.80 -10.70 4.58
N ILE A 144 4.49 -10.47 4.54
CA ILE A 144 3.59 -10.90 3.48
C ILE A 144 2.83 -9.68 2.97
N SER A 145 2.67 -9.56 1.67
CA SER A 145 1.86 -8.51 1.05
C SER A 145 1.27 -9.00 -0.28
N ASP A 146 0.06 -8.58 -0.55
CA ASP A 146 -0.68 -8.77 -1.80
C ASP A 146 -0.67 -7.52 -2.70
N MET A 147 0.20 -6.54 -2.38
CA MET A 147 0.30 -5.29 -3.13
C MET A 147 0.96 -5.47 -4.50
N TYR A 148 0.40 -4.76 -5.48
CA TYR A 148 0.90 -4.68 -6.86
C TYR A 148 2.24 -3.96 -7.02
N LEU A 149 2.76 -3.34 -5.97
CA LEU A 149 4.04 -2.62 -5.98
C LEU A 149 5.22 -3.59 -6.06
N SER A 150 6.32 -3.13 -6.67
CA SER A 150 7.51 -3.95 -6.80
C SER A 150 8.15 -4.25 -5.44
N ARG A 151 8.72 -5.45 -5.30
CA ARG A 151 9.45 -5.85 -4.10
C ARG A 151 10.52 -4.83 -3.71
N ASN A 152 11.26 -4.30 -4.68
CA ASN A 152 12.31 -3.31 -4.42
C ASN A 152 11.74 -2.03 -3.77
N LEU A 153 10.60 -1.54 -4.27
CA LEU A 153 9.95 -0.36 -3.71
C LEU A 153 9.47 -0.63 -2.28
N ILE A 154 8.83 -1.78 -2.05
CA ILE A 154 8.35 -2.18 -0.73
C ILE A 154 9.53 -2.31 0.26
N GLU A 155 10.62 -2.95 -0.12
CA GLU A 155 11.82 -3.04 0.74
C GLU A 155 12.36 -1.66 1.10
N ARG A 156 12.41 -0.73 0.16
CA ARG A 156 12.80 0.67 0.42
C ARG A 156 11.86 1.37 1.40
N MET A 157 10.55 1.13 1.31
CA MET A 157 9.56 1.68 2.25
C MET A 157 9.75 1.14 3.66
N LEU A 158 10.10 -0.13 3.81
CA LEU A 158 10.31 -0.78 5.12
C LEU A 158 11.57 -0.33 5.84
N ILE A 159 12.59 0.14 5.12
CA ILE A 159 13.86 0.63 5.70
C ILE A 159 13.91 2.16 5.85
N LYS A 160 12.90 2.88 5.39
CA LYS A 160 12.74 4.32 5.58
C LYS A 160 12.45 4.66 7.04
#